data_784426baff6e659c084726463cf343fe
#
_entry.id   784426baff6e659c084726463cf343fe
#
_cell.length_a   1.000
_cell.length_b   1.000
_cell.length_c   1.000
_cell.angle_alpha   90.00
_cell.angle_beta   90.00
_cell.angle_gamma   90.00
#
_symmetry.space_group_name_H-M   'P 1'
#
loop_
_entity.id
_entity.type
_entity.pdbx_description
1 polymer ?
#
loop_
_entity_poly.entity_id
_entity_poly.type
_entity_poly.pdbx_seq_one_letter_code
_entity_poly.pdbx_strand_id
1 'polypeptide(L)'
;MTQTTDAVTAHIANAIEAHPIVLFMKGTLERPQCGFSAAVVDILGHYDVPVHAIDVLAHPAIRQAIKTYSDWPTIPQLYLNGTFVGGCDIVREMHATGELAELIGNAQRRPS
;
A
#
# COMPACT_ATOMS: atom_id res chain seq x y z
N MET A 1 -2.19 -25.60 10.66
CA MET A 1 -1.96 -25.64 9.40
C MET A 1 -2.06 -24.33 8.67
N THR A 2 -1.73 -24.35 7.49
CA THR A 2 -1.41 -23.14 6.76
C THR A 2 -2.55 -22.59 5.90
N GLN A 3 -3.71 -23.25 5.90
CA GLN A 3 -4.81 -22.82 5.03
C GLN A 3 -5.25 -21.40 5.29
N THR A 4 -5.36 -21.00 6.57
CA THR A 4 -5.74 -19.64 6.90
C THR A 4 -4.69 -18.65 6.40
N THR A 5 -3.41 -18.97 6.59
CA THR A 5 -2.31 -18.15 6.11
C THR A 5 -2.32 -18.07 4.59
N ASP A 6 -2.54 -19.20 3.91
CA ASP A 6 -2.60 -19.22 2.45
C ASP A 6 -3.78 -18.38 1.94
N ALA A 7 -4.94 -18.46 2.59
CA ALA A 7 -6.10 -17.66 2.20
C ALA A 7 -5.85 -16.17 2.38
N VAL A 8 -5.19 -15.78 3.48
CA VAL A 8 -4.86 -14.38 3.73
C VAL A 8 -3.86 -13.88 2.70
N THR A 9 -2.83 -14.67 2.40
CA THR A 9 -1.83 -14.33 1.41
C THR A 9 -2.47 -14.17 0.02
N ALA A 10 -3.38 -15.07 -0.34
CA ALA A 10 -4.11 -14.96 -1.60
C ALA A 10 -4.96 -13.70 -1.66
N HIS A 11 -5.59 -13.34 -0.55
CA HIS A 11 -6.39 -12.12 -0.47
C HIS A 11 -5.51 -10.88 -0.69
N ILE A 12 -4.33 -10.84 -0.09
CA ILE A 12 -3.36 -9.76 -0.28
C ILE A 12 -2.96 -9.67 -1.75
N ALA A 13 -2.57 -10.79 -2.35
CA ALA A 13 -2.13 -10.82 -3.75
C ALA A 13 -3.25 -10.37 -4.69
N ASN A 14 -4.47 -10.83 -4.44
CA ASN A 14 -5.62 -10.45 -5.26
C ASN A 14 -5.91 -8.95 -5.16
N ALA A 15 -5.83 -8.38 -3.97
CA ALA A 15 -6.05 -6.95 -3.78
C ALA A 15 -5.00 -6.12 -4.54
N ILE A 16 -3.74 -6.55 -4.44
CA ILE A 16 -2.63 -5.86 -5.11
C ILE A 16 -2.80 -5.90 -6.63
N GLU A 17 -3.29 -7.03 -7.15
CA GLU A 17 -3.50 -7.18 -8.60
C GLU A 17 -4.75 -6.46 -9.09
N ALA A 18 -5.77 -6.39 -8.25
CA ALA A 18 -7.06 -5.82 -8.66
C ALA A 18 -7.05 -4.30 -8.76
N HIS A 19 -6.10 -3.64 -8.10
CA HIS A 19 -6.07 -2.17 -8.02
C HIS A 19 -4.71 -1.63 -8.41
N PRO A 20 -4.67 -0.53 -9.19
CA PRO A 20 -3.38 0.06 -9.60
C PRO A 20 -2.59 0.64 -8.43
N ILE A 21 -3.28 1.15 -7.39
CA ILE A 21 -2.64 1.78 -6.24
C ILE A 21 -3.22 1.17 -4.97
N VAL A 22 -2.38 0.46 -4.21
CA VAL A 22 -2.79 -0.21 -2.98
C VAL A 22 -1.89 0.24 -1.84
N LEU A 23 -2.51 0.66 -0.75
CA LEU A 23 -1.79 1.09 0.44
C LEU A 23 -2.23 0.28 1.65
N PHE A 24 -1.30 -0.45 2.24
CA PHE A 24 -1.52 -1.10 3.54
C PHE A 24 -1.10 -0.11 4.60
N MET A 25 -2.03 0.27 5.46
CA MET A 25 -1.80 1.34 6.42
C MET A 25 -2.47 1.05 7.77
N LYS A 26 -2.10 1.84 8.76
CA LYS A 26 -2.77 1.80 10.07
C LYS A 26 -3.85 2.87 10.08
N GLY A 27 -5.09 2.44 10.17
CA GLY A 27 -6.27 3.29 10.07
C GLY A 27 -6.79 3.38 8.66
N THR A 28 -7.56 4.41 8.37
CA THR A 28 -8.19 4.63 7.07
C THR A 28 -7.63 5.89 6.44
N LEU A 29 -7.96 6.11 5.15
CA LEU A 29 -7.54 7.32 4.46
C LEU A 29 -8.03 8.58 5.17
N GLU A 30 -9.27 8.51 5.71
CA GLU A 30 -9.88 9.65 6.41
C GLU A 30 -9.34 9.80 7.83
N ARG A 31 -8.90 8.69 8.46
CA ARG A 31 -8.44 8.69 9.84
C ARG A 31 -7.22 7.80 10.01
N PRO A 32 -6.05 8.22 9.51
CA PRO A 32 -4.83 7.47 9.75
C PRO A 32 -4.52 7.39 11.24
N GLN A 33 -4.09 6.21 11.71
CA GLN A 33 -3.82 5.97 13.13
C GLN A 33 -2.34 5.95 13.45
N CYS A 34 -1.49 6.36 12.51
CA CYS A 34 -0.06 6.35 12.66
C CYS A 34 0.52 7.50 11.86
N GLY A 35 1.50 8.20 12.42
CA GLY A 35 2.12 9.35 11.75
C GLY A 35 2.74 8.99 10.41
N PHE A 36 3.34 7.80 10.30
CA PHE A 36 3.92 7.36 9.04
C PHE A 36 2.84 7.07 7.99
N SER A 37 1.73 6.45 8.40
CA SER A 37 0.59 6.23 7.48
C SER A 37 -0.01 7.56 7.05
N ALA A 38 -0.17 8.49 7.98
CA ALA A 38 -0.70 9.81 7.67
C ALA A 38 0.17 10.54 6.65
N ALA A 39 1.49 10.43 6.78
CA ALA A 39 2.42 11.07 5.85
C ALA A 39 2.26 10.53 4.44
N VAL A 40 2.11 9.22 4.29
CA VAL A 40 1.93 8.61 2.96
C VAL A 40 0.57 9.01 2.37
N VAL A 41 -0.48 9.01 3.18
CA VAL A 41 -1.81 9.44 2.74
C VAL A 41 -1.75 10.89 2.23
N ASP A 42 -1.06 11.75 2.96
CA ASP A 42 -0.92 13.16 2.57
C ASP A 42 -0.20 13.30 1.23
N ILE A 43 0.88 12.56 1.06
CA ILE A 43 1.63 12.58 -0.20
C ILE A 43 0.76 12.11 -1.36
N LEU A 44 0.06 10.98 -1.18
CA LEU A 44 -0.80 10.44 -2.24
C LEU A 44 -1.94 11.39 -2.57
N GLY A 45 -2.40 12.17 -1.60
CA GLY A 45 -3.44 13.18 -1.81
C GLY A 45 -3.05 14.25 -2.81
N HIS A 46 -1.75 14.51 -2.98
CA HIS A 46 -1.29 15.50 -3.96
C HIS A 46 -1.55 15.07 -5.41
N TYR A 47 -1.75 13.78 -5.64
CA TYR A 47 -1.88 13.24 -7.00
C TYR A 47 -3.32 13.06 -7.45
N ASP A 48 -4.27 13.21 -6.52
CA ASP A 48 -5.71 13.11 -6.83
C ASP A 48 -6.05 11.84 -7.59
N VAL A 49 -5.62 10.70 -7.06
CA VAL A 49 -5.82 9.39 -7.68
C VAL A 49 -6.53 8.46 -6.70
N PRO A 50 -7.33 7.51 -7.20
CA PRO A 50 -7.99 6.56 -6.31
C PRO A 50 -6.96 5.63 -5.68
N VAL A 51 -7.04 5.47 -4.36
CA VAL A 51 -6.16 4.59 -3.60
C VAL A 51 -7.01 3.54 -2.91
N HIS A 52 -6.67 2.27 -3.14
CA HIS A 52 -7.30 1.19 -2.40
C HIS A 52 -6.53 0.99 -1.11
N ALA A 53 -7.08 1.46 0.00
CA ALA A 53 -6.43 1.40 1.30
C ALA A 53 -6.95 0.21 2.10
N ILE A 54 -6.02 -0.50 2.74
CA ILE A 54 -6.35 -1.62 3.62
C ILE A 54 -5.86 -1.28 5.01
N ASP A 55 -6.80 -1.23 5.96
CA ASP A 55 -6.50 -0.91 7.36
C ASP A 55 -6.05 -2.18 8.08
N VAL A 56 -4.74 -2.30 8.30
CA VAL A 56 -4.19 -3.50 8.96
C VAL A 56 -4.54 -3.58 10.43
N LEU A 57 -5.00 -2.48 11.05
CA LEU A 57 -5.46 -2.53 12.44
C LEU A 57 -6.81 -3.23 12.54
N ALA A 58 -7.65 -3.10 11.52
CA ALA A 58 -8.94 -3.78 11.45
C ALA A 58 -8.80 -5.25 11.06
N HIS A 59 -7.63 -5.63 10.51
CA HIS A 59 -7.41 -6.97 9.97
C HIS A 59 -6.06 -7.51 10.44
N PRO A 60 -5.98 -8.00 11.72
CA PRO A 60 -4.69 -8.43 12.27
C PRO A 60 -3.99 -9.53 11.47
N ALA A 61 -4.75 -10.42 10.84
CA ALA A 61 -4.16 -11.47 10.02
C ALA A 61 -3.44 -10.88 8.79
N ILE A 62 -4.01 -9.84 8.20
CA ILE A 62 -3.38 -9.14 7.08
C ILE A 62 -2.12 -8.41 7.58
N ARG A 63 -2.20 -7.78 8.74
CA ARG A 63 -1.04 -7.08 9.31
C ARG A 63 0.15 -8.02 9.45
N GLN A 64 -0.09 -9.24 9.90
CA GLN A 64 0.98 -10.23 10.07
C GLN A 64 1.47 -10.74 8.72
N ALA A 65 0.54 -11.08 7.84
CA ALA A 65 0.86 -11.70 6.56
C ALA A 65 1.56 -10.75 5.59
N ILE A 66 1.22 -9.46 5.61
CA ILE A 66 1.80 -8.53 4.65
C ILE A 66 3.31 -8.36 4.87
N LYS A 67 3.76 -8.46 6.11
CA LYS A 67 5.19 -8.35 6.41
C LYS A 67 5.98 -9.49 5.79
N THR A 68 5.42 -10.69 5.85
CA THR A 68 6.03 -11.86 5.22
C THR A 68 5.93 -11.78 3.70
N TYR A 69 4.77 -11.37 3.21
CA TYR A 69 4.52 -11.26 1.77
C TYR A 69 5.51 -10.31 1.08
N SER A 70 5.73 -9.16 1.69
CA SER A 70 6.60 -8.13 1.12
C SER A 70 8.07 -8.27 1.54
N ASP A 71 8.34 -9.11 2.54
CA ASP A 71 9.63 -9.18 3.20
C ASP A 71 10.06 -7.80 3.74
N TRP A 72 9.09 -7.04 4.23
CA TRP A 72 9.28 -5.69 4.75
C TRP A 72 8.61 -5.59 6.10
N PRO A 73 9.34 -5.17 7.15
CA PRO A 73 8.83 -5.33 8.53
C PRO A 73 7.85 -4.27 9.00
N THR A 74 7.69 -3.18 8.28
CA THR A 74 6.94 -2.03 8.80
C THR A 74 5.76 -1.67 7.91
N ILE A 75 4.80 -0.96 8.51
CA ILE A 75 3.63 -0.37 7.86
C ILE A 75 3.80 1.15 7.98
N PRO A 76 3.48 1.95 6.97
CA PRO A 76 2.70 1.63 5.77
C PRO A 76 3.54 0.97 4.66
N GLN A 77 2.83 0.33 3.71
CA GLN A 77 3.45 -0.25 2.51
C GLN A 77 2.63 0.13 1.29
N LEU A 78 3.30 0.69 0.29
CA LEU A 78 2.66 1.13 -0.95
C LEU A 78 3.01 0.18 -2.09
N TYR A 79 2.00 -0.20 -2.86
CA TYR A 79 2.14 -0.99 -4.08
C TYR A 79 1.59 -0.19 -5.25
N LEU A 80 2.34 -0.13 -6.34
CA LEU A 80 1.91 0.52 -7.58
C LEU A 80 1.96 -0.50 -8.71
N ASN A 81 0.83 -0.70 -9.33
CA ASN A 81 0.68 -1.61 -10.47
C ASN A 81 1.26 -3.00 -10.18
N GLY A 82 0.95 -3.52 -9.00
CA GLY A 82 1.38 -4.85 -8.57
C GLY A 82 2.78 -4.93 -7.99
N THR A 83 3.52 -3.84 -8.00
CA THR A 83 4.93 -3.81 -7.56
C THR A 83 5.05 -3.10 -6.22
N PHE A 84 5.77 -3.72 -5.30
CA PHE A 84 6.07 -3.10 -4.01
C PHE A 84 6.99 -1.89 -4.20
N VAL A 85 6.55 -0.75 -3.67
CA VAL A 85 7.34 0.50 -3.76
C VAL A 85 8.15 0.70 -2.49
N GLY A 86 7.49 0.65 -1.34
CA GLY A 86 8.17 0.86 -0.06
C GLY A 86 7.27 1.47 0.98
N GLY A 87 7.90 1.90 2.06
CA GLY A 87 7.23 2.56 3.17
C GLY A 87 7.34 4.08 3.10
N CYS A 88 7.14 4.71 4.26
CA CYS A 88 7.06 6.17 4.34
C CYS A 88 8.30 6.88 3.80
N ASP A 89 9.49 6.43 4.20
CA ASP A 89 10.72 7.12 3.79
C ASP A 89 10.97 7.02 2.30
N ILE A 90 10.72 5.84 1.72
CA ILE A 90 10.89 5.63 0.28
C ILE A 90 9.89 6.49 -0.49
N VAL A 91 8.64 6.51 -0.05
CA VAL A 91 7.59 7.29 -0.70
C VAL A 91 7.92 8.78 -0.66
N ARG A 92 8.41 9.28 0.47
CA ARG A 92 8.83 10.67 0.60
C ARG A 92 9.94 11.02 -0.38
N GLU A 93 10.94 10.16 -0.46
CA GLU A 93 12.07 10.39 -1.34
C GLU A 93 11.64 10.41 -2.81
N MET A 94 10.82 9.45 -3.20
CA MET A 94 10.34 9.36 -4.58
C MET A 94 9.43 10.52 -4.94
N HIS A 95 8.66 11.01 -3.97
CA HIS A 95 7.83 12.20 -4.16
C HIS A 95 8.73 13.41 -4.44
N ALA A 96 9.79 13.57 -3.66
CA ALA A 96 10.70 14.71 -3.80
C ALA A 96 11.44 14.70 -5.14
N THR A 97 11.79 13.53 -5.65
CA THR A 97 12.54 13.41 -6.92
C THR A 97 11.66 13.44 -8.17
N GLY A 98 10.33 13.32 -8.01
CA GLY A 98 9.42 13.20 -9.14
C GLY A 98 9.21 11.77 -9.62
N GLU A 99 9.94 10.84 -9.07
CA GLU A 99 9.84 9.43 -9.46
C GLU A 99 8.48 8.86 -9.12
N LEU A 100 7.90 9.28 -7.99
CA LEU A 100 6.58 8.82 -7.59
C LEU A 100 5.50 9.27 -8.57
N ALA A 101 5.58 10.52 -9.04
CA ALA A 101 4.63 11.03 -10.02
C ALA A 101 4.64 10.20 -11.29
N GLU A 102 5.84 9.80 -11.73
CA GLU A 102 5.99 8.98 -12.93
C GLU A 102 5.37 7.60 -12.74
N LEU A 103 5.64 6.94 -11.61
CA LEU A 103 5.09 5.63 -11.31
C LEU A 103 3.57 5.66 -11.17
N ILE A 104 3.03 6.70 -10.53
CA ILE A 104 1.58 6.86 -10.39
C ILE A 104 0.95 7.07 -11.76
N GLY A 105 1.57 7.88 -12.62
CA GLY A 105 1.09 8.08 -13.99
C GLY A 105 1.02 6.77 -14.76
N ASN A 106 2.04 5.94 -14.63
CA ASN A 106 2.05 4.62 -15.29
C ASN A 106 0.96 3.71 -14.73
N ALA A 107 0.74 3.73 -13.42
CA ALA A 107 -0.30 2.92 -12.80
C ALA A 107 -1.70 3.35 -13.27
N GLN A 108 -1.91 4.64 -13.44
CA GLN A 108 -3.19 5.17 -13.93
C GLN A 108 -3.49 4.78 -15.38
N ARG A 109 -2.46 4.47 -16.16
CA ARG A 109 -2.63 4.05 -17.55
C ARG A 109 -2.83 2.56 -17.72
N ARG A 110 -2.85 1.82 -16.62
CA ARG A 110 -3.05 0.38 -16.62
C ARG A 110 -4.43 0.03 -17.19
N PRO A 111 -4.52 -0.90 -18.15
CA PRO A 111 -5.83 -1.35 -18.64
C PRO A 111 -6.61 -2.05 -17.55
N SER A 112 -7.92 -1.84 -17.54
CA SER A 112 -8.79 -2.47 -16.54
C SER A 112 -9.16 -3.88 -16.91
#